data_534f253ea67f882ddf0b0e5d7913e0ea
#
_entry.id   534f253ea67f882ddf0b0e5d7913e0ea
#
_cell.length_a   1.000
_cell.length_b   1.000
_cell.length_c   1.000
_cell.angle_alpha   90.00
_cell.angle_beta   90.00
_cell.angle_gamma   90.00
#
_symmetry.space_group_name_H-M   'P 1'
#
loop_
_entity.id
_entity.type
_entity.pdbx_description
1 polymer ?
#
loop_
_entity_poly.entity_id
_entity_poly.type
_entity_poly.pdbx_seq_one_letter_code
_entity_poly.pdbx_strand_id
1 'polypeptide(L)'
;EYSNNCAIMNAFRQCIETSNSHRLRQSKPRLNKTEFWRKAAAALPRLADRFPHSLPESDRRLQRKFDEYLHDGYVCFISKKFQNSNAAKVDDDVKESVLVQLIGHHNNLDNVAIANLYNAVAKQQDWKAITPSAVAVWREKLDLVTSAGRLGGTNFRNTKSMQVKRTRPTAPFLMWTLDGWDVELLYQTTKTDSKGRNVTTYCNRLTLEVVLDPCINYPIGYAVGTHETPELIAEALRDAAKHSEELFGVMLRANQIQCDHYGIKAMTPLYNVMGDKLTPARVKNAKAKVVEPYFGYLNKTYCKMFNNWSGFGITTDPSKQPNSEALNMLRHSFPDETGVRKQIDRIMQMER
;
A
#
# COMPACT_ATOMS: atom_id res chain seq x y z
N GLU A 1 -24.94 -8.82 -12.83
CA GLU A 1 -26.10 -9.39 -12.12
C GLU A 1 -27.43 -8.85 -12.69
N TYR A 2 -27.69 -7.54 -12.73
CA TYR A 2 -28.94 -6.97 -13.27
C TYR A 2 -29.17 -7.33 -14.75
N SER A 3 -28.12 -7.30 -15.56
CA SER A 3 -28.19 -7.70 -16.97
C SER A 3 -28.61 -9.17 -17.13
N ASN A 4 -28.05 -10.06 -16.27
CA ASN A 4 -28.41 -11.47 -16.27
C ASN A 4 -29.86 -11.68 -15.79
N ASN A 5 -30.32 -10.93 -14.79
CA ASN A 5 -31.71 -10.96 -14.35
C ASN A 5 -32.66 -10.63 -15.52
N CYS A 6 -32.36 -9.55 -16.26
CA CYS A 6 -33.16 -9.17 -17.45
C CYS A 6 -33.09 -10.24 -18.54
N ALA A 7 -31.93 -10.80 -18.84
CA ALA A 7 -31.76 -11.82 -19.85
C ALA A 7 -32.57 -13.09 -19.51
N ILE A 8 -32.57 -13.54 -18.27
CA ILE A 8 -33.34 -14.69 -17.79
C ILE A 8 -34.85 -14.41 -17.89
N MET A 9 -35.29 -13.22 -17.48
CA MET A 9 -36.72 -12.84 -17.62
C MET A 9 -37.18 -12.78 -19.06
N ASN A 10 -36.35 -12.26 -19.96
CA ASN A 10 -36.65 -12.26 -21.39
C ASN A 10 -36.70 -13.69 -21.95
N ALA A 11 -35.79 -14.57 -21.51
CA ALA A 11 -35.84 -15.97 -21.89
C ALA A 11 -37.15 -16.66 -21.44
N PHE A 12 -37.59 -16.40 -20.19
CA PHE A 12 -38.88 -16.90 -19.71
C PHE A 12 -40.05 -16.40 -20.57
N ARG A 13 -40.06 -15.10 -20.90
CA ARG A 13 -41.08 -14.52 -21.80
C ARG A 13 -41.10 -15.24 -23.15
N GLN A 14 -39.95 -15.40 -23.77
CA GLN A 14 -39.81 -16.07 -25.05
C GLN A 14 -40.26 -17.54 -25.00
N CYS A 15 -39.88 -18.26 -23.91
CA CYS A 15 -40.34 -19.64 -23.71
C CYS A 15 -41.87 -19.75 -23.61
N ILE A 16 -42.51 -18.85 -22.86
CA ILE A 16 -43.97 -18.83 -22.71
C ILE A 16 -44.67 -18.51 -24.05
N GLU A 17 -44.19 -17.48 -24.76
CA GLU A 17 -44.74 -17.06 -26.04
C GLU A 17 -44.61 -18.18 -27.10
N THR A 18 -43.41 -18.75 -27.24
CA THR A 18 -43.13 -19.83 -28.19
C THR A 18 -43.96 -21.07 -27.87
N SER A 19 -44.01 -21.48 -26.58
CA SER A 19 -44.80 -22.65 -26.17
C SER A 19 -46.31 -22.45 -26.46
N ASN A 20 -46.85 -21.28 -26.16
CA ASN A 20 -48.25 -20.98 -26.42
C ASN A 20 -48.54 -20.94 -27.91
N SER A 21 -47.69 -20.38 -28.73
CA SER A 21 -47.84 -20.35 -30.20
C SER A 21 -47.82 -21.75 -30.79
N HIS A 22 -46.90 -22.61 -30.32
CA HIS A 22 -46.84 -24.00 -30.77
C HIS A 22 -48.06 -24.82 -30.34
N ARG A 23 -48.54 -24.64 -29.10
CA ARG A 23 -49.76 -25.30 -28.59
C ARG A 23 -51.01 -24.86 -29.36
N LEU A 24 -51.13 -23.57 -29.67
CA LEU A 24 -52.22 -23.03 -30.47
C LEU A 24 -52.29 -23.71 -31.86
N ARG A 25 -51.13 -23.85 -32.54
CA ARG A 25 -51.07 -24.54 -33.85
C ARG A 25 -51.48 -26.02 -33.73
N GLN A 26 -51.39 -26.63 -32.57
CA GLN A 26 -51.78 -28.01 -32.31
C GLN A 26 -53.20 -28.13 -31.68
N SER A 27 -53.95 -27.04 -31.61
CA SER A 27 -55.31 -26.99 -30.97
C SER A 27 -55.27 -27.46 -29.49
N LYS A 28 -54.13 -27.30 -28.80
CA LYS A 28 -53.94 -27.65 -27.41
C LYS A 28 -54.20 -26.46 -26.50
N PRO A 29 -54.63 -26.68 -25.24
CA PRO A 29 -54.79 -25.59 -24.27
C PRO A 29 -53.47 -24.87 -24.01
N ARG A 30 -53.55 -23.60 -23.58
CA ARG A 30 -52.34 -22.79 -23.20
C ARG A 30 -51.47 -23.49 -22.19
N LEU A 31 -50.23 -23.05 -22.10
CA LEU A 31 -49.23 -23.54 -21.15
C LEU A 31 -49.77 -23.46 -19.71
N ASN A 32 -49.59 -24.54 -18.92
CA ASN A 32 -49.88 -24.53 -17.50
C ASN A 32 -48.83 -23.65 -16.77
N LYS A 33 -49.27 -22.46 -16.36
CA LYS A 33 -48.38 -21.47 -15.71
C LYS A 33 -47.74 -22.01 -14.41
N THR A 34 -48.48 -22.73 -13.59
CA THR A 34 -47.98 -23.28 -12.32
C THR A 34 -46.85 -24.28 -12.55
N GLU A 35 -47.04 -25.20 -13.50
CA GLU A 35 -46.03 -26.16 -13.87
C GLU A 35 -44.79 -25.50 -14.48
N PHE A 36 -44.99 -24.48 -15.32
CA PHE A 36 -43.90 -23.71 -15.92
C PHE A 36 -43.03 -23.06 -14.86
N TRP A 37 -43.65 -22.32 -13.93
CA TRP A 37 -42.92 -21.60 -12.89
C TRP A 37 -42.19 -22.55 -11.93
N ARG A 38 -42.76 -23.71 -11.62
CA ARG A 38 -42.07 -24.74 -10.84
C ARG A 38 -40.80 -25.24 -11.54
N LYS A 39 -40.89 -25.52 -12.85
CA LYS A 39 -39.72 -25.94 -13.65
C LYS A 39 -38.70 -24.82 -13.81
N ALA A 40 -39.14 -23.59 -14.03
CA ALA A 40 -38.29 -22.41 -14.15
C ALA A 40 -37.51 -22.17 -12.84
N ALA A 41 -38.18 -22.20 -11.70
CA ALA A 41 -37.53 -22.03 -10.38
C ALA A 41 -36.50 -23.15 -10.11
N ALA A 42 -36.81 -24.40 -10.45
CA ALA A 42 -35.87 -25.52 -10.30
C ALA A 42 -34.63 -25.44 -11.23
N ALA A 43 -34.74 -24.67 -12.34
CA ALA A 43 -33.61 -24.48 -13.25
C ALA A 43 -32.66 -23.34 -12.82
N LEU A 44 -33.12 -22.36 -12.04
CA LEU A 44 -32.32 -21.18 -11.62
C LEU A 44 -30.99 -21.53 -10.95
N PRO A 45 -30.93 -22.43 -9.97
CA PRO A 45 -29.65 -22.77 -9.34
C PRO A 45 -28.58 -23.29 -10.32
N ARG A 46 -28.99 -24.01 -11.37
CA ARG A 46 -28.08 -24.50 -12.41
C ARG A 46 -27.60 -23.39 -13.35
N LEU A 47 -28.36 -22.31 -13.46
CA LEU A 47 -27.98 -21.14 -14.25
C LEU A 47 -27.04 -20.21 -13.51
N ALA A 48 -27.07 -20.21 -12.18
CA ALA A 48 -26.31 -19.30 -11.34
C ALA A 48 -24.79 -19.39 -11.57
N ASP A 49 -24.26 -20.59 -11.80
CA ASP A 49 -22.83 -20.83 -12.04
C ASP A 49 -22.34 -20.12 -13.33
N ARG A 50 -23.19 -20.08 -14.35
CA ARG A 50 -22.84 -19.47 -15.64
C ARG A 50 -23.34 -18.05 -15.79
N PHE A 51 -24.48 -17.76 -15.18
CA PHE A 51 -25.17 -16.47 -15.23
C PHE A 51 -25.54 -16.04 -13.81
N PRO A 52 -24.60 -15.46 -13.04
CA PRO A 52 -24.90 -14.98 -11.68
C PRO A 52 -26.09 -14.04 -11.67
N HIS A 53 -27.09 -14.34 -10.84
CA HIS A 53 -28.35 -13.62 -10.74
C HIS A 53 -28.88 -13.57 -9.30
N SER A 54 -29.82 -12.66 -9.02
CA SER A 54 -30.50 -12.50 -7.72
C SER A 54 -32.00 -12.80 -7.78
N LEU A 55 -32.41 -13.63 -8.75
CA LEU A 55 -33.82 -13.98 -8.93
C LEU A 55 -34.30 -14.92 -7.82
N PRO A 56 -35.57 -14.81 -7.37
CA PRO A 56 -36.13 -15.68 -6.33
C PRO A 56 -36.19 -17.14 -6.77
N GLU A 57 -35.78 -18.07 -5.93
CA GLU A 57 -35.82 -19.52 -6.18
C GLU A 57 -37.24 -20.13 -5.97
N SER A 58 -38.16 -19.38 -5.32
CA SER A 58 -39.53 -19.81 -5.13
C SER A 58 -40.37 -19.51 -6.37
N ASP A 59 -41.10 -20.50 -6.88
CA ASP A 59 -41.97 -20.40 -8.06
C ASP A 59 -42.97 -19.23 -8.01
N ARG A 60 -43.64 -19.04 -6.89
CA ARG A 60 -44.61 -17.95 -6.67
C ARG A 60 -43.90 -16.57 -6.64
N ARG A 61 -42.76 -16.48 -5.98
CA ARG A 61 -41.99 -15.22 -5.93
C ARG A 61 -41.38 -14.91 -7.30
N LEU A 62 -40.90 -15.92 -8.01
CA LEU A 62 -40.35 -15.79 -9.35
C LEU A 62 -41.44 -15.31 -10.34
N GLN A 63 -42.62 -15.91 -10.29
CA GLN A 63 -43.76 -15.47 -11.10
C GLN A 63 -44.13 -14.01 -10.83
N ARG A 64 -44.24 -13.63 -9.54
CA ARG A 64 -44.55 -12.24 -9.18
C ARG A 64 -43.46 -11.29 -9.67
N LYS A 65 -42.19 -11.68 -9.58
CA LYS A 65 -41.05 -10.88 -10.05
C LYS A 65 -41.06 -10.74 -11.57
N PHE A 66 -41.51 -11.77 -12.28
CA PHE A 66 -41.68 -11.72 -13.72
C PHE A 66 -42.84 -10.78 -14.12
N ASP A 67 -43.95 -10.82 -13.41
CA ASP A 67 -45.08 -9.90 -13.66
C ASP A 67 -44.69 -8.44 -13.39
N GLU A 68 -43.91 -8.18 -12.32
CA GLU A 68 -43.28 -6.88 -12.05
C GLU A 68 -42.37 -6.47 -13.22
N TYR A 69 -41.53 -7.38 -13.72
CA TYR A 69 -40.65 -7.12 -14.84
C TYR A 69 -41.38 -6.79 -16.14
N LEU A 70 -42.51 -7.44 -16.41
CA LEU A 70 -43.31 -7.13 -17.58
C LEU A 70 -43.94 -5.74 -17.49
N HIS A 71 -44.25 -5.26 -16.28
CA HIS A 71 -44.83 -3.93 -16.03
C HIS A 71 -43.75 -2.83 -15.97
N ASP A 72 -42.75 -2.99 -15.15
CA ASP A 72 -41.77 -1.94 -14.78
C ASP A 72 -40.43 -2.07 -15.53
N GLY A 73 -40.25 -3.13 -16.33
CA GLY A 73 -38.98 -3.42 -16.98
C GLY A 73 -37.84 -3.69 -15.98
N TYR A 74 -36.62 -3.31 -16.36
CA TYR A 74 -35.41 -3.52 -15.52
C TYR A 74 -35.47 -2.77 -14.20
N VAL A 75 -36.27 -1.74 -14.07
CA VAL A 75 -36.35 -0.91 -12.84
C VAL A 75 -36.79 -1.74 -11.64
N CYS A 76 -37.61 -2.80 -11.87
CA CYS A 76 -38.04 -3.71 -10.81
C CYS A 76 -36.87 -4.41 -10.08
N PHE A 77 -35.65 -4.50 -10.65
CA PHE A 77 -34.47 -5.08 -10.04
C PHE A 77 -33.68 -4.07 -9.23
N ILE A 78 -33.90 -2.76 -9.43
CA ILE A 78 -33.20 -1.72 -8.67
C ILE A 78 -33.81 -1.64 -7.28
N SER A 79 -32.93 -1.75 -6.28
CA SER A 79 -33.38 -1.61 -4.88
C SER A 79 -34.00 -0.23 -4.65
N LYS A 80 -35.18 -0.19 -4.03
CA LYS A 80 -35.81 1.08 -3.59
C LYS A 80 -34.97 1.86 -2.59
N LYS A 81 -33.91 1.24 -2.05
CA LYS A 81 -32.92 1.89 -1.17
C LYS A 81 -31.80 2.57 -1.98
N PHE A 82 -31.69 2.29 -3.28
CA PHE A 82 -30.69 2.91 -4.13
C PHE A 82 -30.99 4.40 -4.26
N GLN A 83 -29.99 5.23 -3.99
CA GLN A 83 -30.10 6.70 -3.96
C GLN A 83 -31.20 7.26 -3.02
N ASN A 84 -31.55 6.53 -1.96
CA ASN A 84 -32.49 7.04 -0.99
C ASN A 84 -31.83 8.16 -0.16
N SER A 85 -32.12 9.41 -0.49
CA SER A 85 -31.65 10.61 0.21
C SER A 85 -32.53 11.02 1.41
N ASN A 86 -33.70 10.42 1.58
CA ASN A 86 -34.66 10.82 2.62
C ASN A 86 -34.11 10.64 4.06
N ALA A 87 -33.15 9.75 4.25
CA ALA A 87 -32.48 9.52 5.52
C ALA A 87 -31.17 10.34 5.65
N ALA A 88 -30.77 11.09 4.62
CA ALA A 88 -29.59 11.90 4.67
C ALA A 88 -29.71 12.98 5.74
N LYS A 89 -28.69 13.12 6.58
CA LYS A 89 -28.60 14.15 7.62
C LYS A 89 -27.76 15.34 7.17
N VAL A 90 -26.85 15.08 6.22
CA VAL A 90 -26.06 16.08 5.51
C VAL A 90 -26.59 16.06 4.09
N ASP A 91 -27.52 16.95 3.78
CA ASP A 91 -28.36 16.94 2.59
C ASP A 91 -28.28 18.24 1.77
N ASP A 92 -27.46 19.19 2.21
CA ASP A 92 -27.20 20.44 1.52
C ASP A 92 -25.71 20.82 1.54
N ASP A 93 -25.33 21.74 0.65
CA ASP A 93 -23.93 22.18 0.46
C ASP A 93 -23.36 22.89 1.70
N VAL A 94 -24.20 23.54 2.51
CA VAL A 94 -23.77 24.26 3.73
C VAL A 94 -23.33 23.24 4.79
N LYS A 95 -24.15 22.20 5.03
CA LYS A 95 -23.85 21.12 5.96
C LYS A 95 -22.62 20.35 5.52
N GLU A 96 -22.50 20.07 4.21
CA GLU A 96 -21.31 19.40 3.66
C GLU A 96 -20.06 20.28 3.82
N SER A 97 -20.14 21.60 3.57
CA SER A 97 -19.03 22.54 3.75
C SER A 97 -18.50 22.56 5.19
N VAL A 98 -19.40 22.60 6.17
CA VAL A 98 -19.02 22.54 7.60
C VAL A 98 -18.30 21.22 7.88
N LEU A 99 -18.80 20.11 7.36
CA LEU A 99 -18.19 18.81 7.57
C LEU A 99 -16.83 18.69 6.88
N VAL A 100 -16.67 19.22 5.67
CA VAL A 100 -15.40 19.31 4.93
C VAL A 100 -14.36 20.06 5.75
N GLN A 101 -14.72 21.24 6.32
CA GLN A 101 -13.82 22.03 7.15
C GLN A 101 -13.38 21.28 8.41
N LEU A 102 -14.30 20.61 9.10
CA LEU A 102 -13.99 19.83 10.30
C LEU A 102 -13.13 18.59 9.99
N ILE A 103 -13.44 17.86 8.93
CA ILE A 103 -12.64 16.69 8.49
C ILE A 103 -11.26 17.14 7.99
N GLY A 104 -11.17 18.27 7.29
CA GLY A 104 -9.93 18.82 6.74
C GLY A 104 -9.05 19.52 7.76
N HIS A 105 -9.45 19.60 9.04
CA HIS A 105 -8.71 20.33 10.07
C HIS A 105 -7.29 19.78 10.25
N HIS A 106 -6.30 20.66 10.35
CA HIS A 106 -4.87 20.33 10.40
C HIS A 106 -4.46 19.48 11.63
N ASN A 107 -5.24 19.51 12.70
CA ASN A 107 -5.01 18.65 13.88
C ASN A 107 -5.51 17.19 13.68
N ASN A 108 -6.02 16.85 12.47
CA ASN A 108 -6.53 15.51 12.15
C ASN A 108 -7.49 14.98 13.23
N LEU A 109 -8.52 15.77 13.55
CA LEU A 109 -9.52 15.46 14.59
C LEU A 109 -10.10 14.05 14.40
N ASP A 110 -10.38 13.35 15.49
CA ASP A 110 -11.04 12.06 15.43
C ASP A 110 -12.55 12.18 15.08
N ASN A 111 -13.18 11.06 14.77
CA ASN A 111 -14.57 11.06 14.32
C ASN A 111 -15.55 11.49 15.42
N VAL A 112 -15.21 11.28 16.69
CA VAL A 112 -16.04 11.68 17.84
C VAL A 112 -16.00 13.18 18.03
N ALA A 113 -14.80 13.77 18.00
CA ALA A 113 -14.63 15.21 18.09
C ALA A 113 -15.34 15.94 16.95
N ILE A 114 -15.21 15.45 15.70
CA ILE A 114 -15.90 16.02 14.54
C ILE A 114 -17.41 15.94 14.69
N ALA A 115 -17.95 14.79 15.13
CA ALA A 115 -19.39 14.64 15.36
C ALA A 115 -19.89 15.60 16.44
N ASN A 116 -19.15 15.77 17.52
CA ASN A 116 -19.50 16.70 18.60
C ASN A 116 -19.50 18.15 18.13
N LEU A 117 -18.46 18.57 17.41
CA LEU A 117 -18.37 19.94 16.87
C LEU A 117 -19.48 20.21 15.84
N TYR A 118 -19.70 19.28 14.91
CA TYR A 118 -20.80 19.39 13.95
C TYR A 118 -22.16 19.49 14.66
N ASN A 119 -22.41 18.64 15.66
CA ASN A 119 -23.67 18.61 16.39
C ASN A 119 -23.89 19.87 17.25
N ALA A 120 -22.82 20.52 17.71
CA ALA A 120 -22.93 21.82 18.35
C ALA A 120 -23.46 22.91 17.38
N VAL A 121 -22.96 22.91 16.14
CA VAL A 121 -23.46 23.80 15.06
C VAL A 121 -24.88 23.38 14.67
N ALA A 122 -25.14 22.08 14.48
CA ALA A 122 -26.44 21.53 14.12
C ALA A 122 -27.54 21.94 15.11
N LYS A 123 -27.24 21.98 16.40
CA LYS A 123 -28.16 22.43 17.44
C LYS A 123 -28.54 23.91 17.30
N GLN A 124 -27.60 24.75 16.86
CA GLN A 124 -27.86 26.19 16.67
C GLN A 124 -28.66 26.45 15.39
N GLN A 125 -28.49 25.62 14.37
CA GLN A 125 -29.08 25.76 13.05
C GLN A 125 -30.31 24.87 12.82
N ASP A 126 -30.79 24.19 13.85
CA ASP A 126 -31.91 23.21 13.80
C ASP A 126 -31.69 22.09 12.77
N TRP A 127 -30.44 21.62 12.65
CA TRP A 127 -30.09 20.49 11.79
C TRP A 127 -30.16 19.17 12.53
N LYS A 128 -30.29 18.08 11.76
CA LYS A 128 -30.22 16.72 12.32
C LYS A 128 -28.80 16.38 12.78
N ALA A 129 -28.68 15.86 14.01
CA ALA A 129 -27.40 15.43 14.56
C ALA A 129 -26.85 14.20 13.82
N ILE A 130 -25.53 14.14 13.68
CA ILE A 130 -24.79 13.02 13.07
C ILE A 130 -24.06 12.17 14.10
N THR A 131 -23.72 10.95 13.74
CA THR A 131 -22.95 10.02 14.59
C THR A 131 -21.48 9.95 14.16
N PRO A 132 -20.56 9.52 15.02
CA PRO A 132 -19.16 9.28 14.62
C PRO A 132 -19.03 8.29 13.46
N SER A 133 -19.91 7.30 13.35
CA SER A 133 -19.95 6.37 12.23
C SER A 133 -20.34 7.07 10.91
N ALA A 134 -21.26 8.04 10.95
CA ALA A 134 -21.58 8.84 9.78
C ALA A 134 -20.38 9.70 9.36
N VAL A 135 -19.65 10.27 10.32
CA VAL A 135 -18.39 11.01 10.04
C VAL A 135 -17.34 10.10 9.36
N ALA A 136 -17.22 8.84 9.80
CA ALA A 136 -16.30 7.88 9.15
C ALA A 136 -16.62 7.68 7.67
N VAL A 137 -17.90 7.51 7.34
CA VAL A 137 -18.36 7.37 5.94
C VAL A 137 -18.08 8.65 5.13
N TRP A 138 -18.34 9.82 5.71
CA TRP A 138 -18.05 11.09 5.07
C TRP A 138 -16.54 11.34 4.91
N ARG A 139 -15.73 10.92 5.87
CA ARG A 139 -14.27 11.01 5.79
C ARG A 139 -13.73 10.18 4.61
N GLU A 140 -14.27 9.01 4.38
CA GLU A 140 -13.91 8.17 3.24
C GLU A 140 -14.36 8.83 1.91
N LYS A 141 -15.60 9.29 1.85
CA LYS A 141 -16.16 9.99 0.68
C LYS A 141 -15.36 11.25 0.31
N LEU A 142 -14.96 12.02 1.31
CA LEU A 142 -14.26 13.31 1.16
C LEU A 142 -12.74 13.19 1.26
N ASP A 143 -12.18 11.98 1.32
CA ASP A 143 -10.75 11.77 1.59
C ASP A 143 -9.85 12.48 0.57
N LEU A 144 -10.22 12.49 -0.71
CA LEU A 144 -9.45 13.17 -1.74
C LEU A 144 -9.41 14.70 -1.53
N VAL A 145 -10.50 15.29 -1.05
CA VAL A 145 -10.61 16.74 -0.85
C VAL A 145 -9.94 17.17 0.46
N THR A 146 -10.07 16.38 1.51
CA THR A 146 -9.69 16.75 2.88
C THR A 146 -8.30 16.26 3.30
N SER A 147 -7.74 15.28 2.59
CA SER A 147 -6.47 14.66 3.02
C SER A 147 -5.27 15.62 3.00
N ALA A 148 -5.24 16.56 2.07
CA ALA A 148 -4.16 17.55 2.01
C ALA A 148 -4.17 18.50 3.23
N GLY A 149 -5.35 18.97 3.65
CA GLY A 149 -5.50 19.78 4.86
C GLY A 149 -5.15 19.01 6.14
N ARG A 150 -5.64 17.78 6.23
CA ARG A 150 -5.50 16.90 7.40
C ARG A 150 -4.10 16.33 7.59
N LEU A 151 -3.46 15.87 6.51
CA LEU A 151 -2.20 15.12 6.54
C LEU A 151 -1.04 15.86 5.89
N GLY A 152 -1.31 17.04 5.30
CA GLY A 152 -0.33 17.86 4.62
C GLY A 152 -0.17 17.55 3.13
N GLY A 153 0.24 18.56 2.36
CA GLY A 153 0.36 18.48 0.90
C GLY A 153 1.41 17.47 0.42
N THR A 154 2.47 17.22 1.20
CA THR A 154 3.47 16.20 0.88
C THR A 154 2.89 14.79 0.99
N ASN A 155 2.13 14.51 2.06
CA ASN A 155 1.43 13.22 2.21
C ASN A 155 0.43 13.03 1.07
N PHE A 156 -0.37 14.06 0.75
CA PHE A 156 -1.32 14.02 -0.36
C PHE A 156 -0.63 13.66 -1.70
N ARG A 157 0.46 14.35 -2.04
CA ARG A 157 1.23 14.05 -3.26
C ARG A 157 1.75 12.60 -3.28
N ASN A 158 2.22 12.12 -2.14
CA ASN A 158 2.81 10.78 -2.05
C ASN A 158 1.78 9.65 -2.04
N THR A 159 0.53 9.90 -1.64
CA THR A 159 -0.49 8.85 -1.46
C THR A 159 -1.67 8.94 -2.41
N LYS A 160 -2.07 10.16 -2.81
CA LYS A 160 -3.30 10.42 -3.58
C LYS A 160 -3.05 10.90 -5.00
N SER A 161 -1.96 11.65 -5.25
CA SER A 161 -1.65 12.11 -6.60
C SER A 161 -1.21 10.95 -7.49
N MET A 162 -1.50 11.08 -8.78
CA MET A 162 -1.02 10.13 -9.79
C MET A 162 0.50 10.03 -9.71
N GLN A 163 1.00 8.81 -9.64
CA GLN A 163 2.42 8.51 -9.61
C GLN A 163 2.86 8.03 -11.00
N VAL A 164 3.96 8.59 -11.51
CA VAL A 164 4.64 8.00 -12.66
C VAL A 164 5.34 6.73 -12.19
N LYS A 165 4.86 5.58 -12.63
CA LYS A 165 5.54 4.30 -12.36
C LYS A 165 6.85 4.28 -13.13
N ARG A 166 7.96 4.11 -12.42
CA ARG A 166 9.27 3.88 -13.03
C ARG A 166 9.44 2.38 -13.24
N THR A 167 9.91 2.00 -14.41
CA THR A 167 10.36 0.64 -14.69
C THR A 167 11.81 0.50 -14.23
N ARG A 168 12.21 -0.72 -13.94
CA ARG A 168 13.63 -1.03 -13.69
C ARG A 168 14.45 -0.73 -14.94
N PRO A 169 15.74 -0.40 -14.81
CA PRO A 169 16.65 -0.37 -15.94
C PRO A 169 16.60 -1.69 -16.72
N THR A 170 16.74 -1.63 -18.04
CA THR A 170 16.61 -2.80 -18.92
C THR A 170 17.90 -3.62 -19.04
N ALA A 171 19.00 -3.07 -18.56
CA ALA A 171 20.28 -3.76 -18.51
C ALA A 171 21.10 -3.34 -17.27
N PRO A 172 22.00 -4.20 -16.77
CA PRO A 172 22.96 -3.82 -15.74
C PRO A 172 23.82 -2.64 -16.18
N PHE A 173 24.34 -1.88 -15.22
CA PHE A 173 25.18 -0.69 -15.40
C PHE A 173 24.50 0.52 -16.07
N LEU A 174 23.24 0.42 -16.50
CA LEU A 174 22.51 1.61 -16.97
C LEU A 174 22.28 2.61 -15.83
N MET A 175 22.12 2.13 -14.61
CA MET A 175 21.91 2.99 -13.46
C MET A 175 22.43 2.32 -12.20
N TRP A 176 23.16 3.09 -11.39
CA TRP A 176 23.44 2.75 -10.00
C TRP A 176 22.67 3.69 -9.06
N THR A 177 22.17 3.17 -7.96
CA THR A 177 21.56 3.97 -6.90
C THR A 177 22.33 3.77 -5.61
N LEU A 178 22.64 4.88 -4.92
CA LEU A 178 23.40 4.88 -3.67
C LEU A 178 22.54 5.43 -2.55
N ASP A 179 22.66 4.81 -1.39
CA ASP A 179 22.10 5.32 -0.14
C ASP A 179 22.75 4.63 1.06
N GLY A 180 22.73 5.33 2.21
CA GLY A 180 23.17 4.81 3.48
C GLY A 180 21.99 4.28 4.30
N TRP A 181 22.21 3.23 5.07
CA TRP A 181 21.25 2.63 5.99
C TRP A 181 21.89 2.28 7.31
N ASP A 182 21.30 2.77 8.41
CA ASP A 182 21.65 2.34 9.75
C ASP A 182 21.11 0.93 9.98
N VAL A 183 22.01 -0.05 9.90
CA VAL A 183 21.65 -1.47 9.96
C VAL A 183 21.01 -1.80 11.30
N GLU A 184 19.89 -2.48 11.29
CA GLU A 184 19.10 -2.82 12.47
C GLU A 184 19.74 -3.93 13.33
N LEU A 185 21.07 -3.92 13.46
CA LEU A 185 21.87 -4.82 14.29
C LEU A 185 22.60 -4.00 15.36
N LEU A 186 22.28 -4.27 16.62
CA LEU A 186 22.88 -3.58 17.76
C LEU A 186 24.25 -4.15 18.09
N TYR A 187 25.18 -3.28 18.51
CA TYR A 187 26.45 -3.69 19.06
C TYR A 187 26.76 -3.02 20.40
N GLN A 188 27.55 -3.70 21.21
CA GLN A 188 28.05 -3.15 22.45
C GLN A 188 29.39 -2.44 22.26
N THR A 189 29.56 -1.31 22.95
CA THR A 189 30.83 -0.63 23.03
C THR A 189 31.09 -0.17 24.48
N THR A 190 32.33 -0.30 24.94
CA THR A 190 32.75 0.14 26.29
C THR A 190 33.69 1.32 26.13
N LYS A 191 33.33 2.43 26.75
CA LYS A 191 34.15 3.65 26.81
C LYS A 191 34.44 4.01 28.27
N THR A 192 35.63 4.51 28.55
CA THR A 192 35.95 5.03 29.86
C THR A 192 35.43 6.46 29.97
N ASP A 193 34.63 6.75 31.01
CA ASP A 193 34.11 8.08 31.27
C ASP A 193 35.21 9.02 31.84
N SER A 194 34.86 10.30 31.97
CA SER A 194 35.78 11.32 32.53
C SER A 194 36.20 11.06 34.00
N LYS A 195 35.53 10.11 34.67
CA LYS A 195 35.82 9.69 36.04
C LYS A 195 36.60 8.36 36.12
N GLY A 196 37.08 7.85 34.99
CA GLY A 196 37.82 6.59 34.90
C GLY A 196 36.97 5.32 35.01
N ARG A 197 35.63 5.40 34.89
CA ARG A 197 34.73 4.24 34.96
C ARG A 197 34.39 3.74 33.56
N ASN A 198 34.39 2.43 33.40
CA ASN A 198 33.98 1.80 32.15
C ASN A 198 32.44 1.83 32.02
N VAL A 199 31.94 2.47 30.98
CA VAL A 199 30.51 2.53 30.62
C VAL A 199 30.28 1.76 29.33
N THR A 200 29.46 0.70 29.40
CA THR A 200 29.10 -0.10 28.23
C THR A 200 27.73 0.33 27.74
N THR A 201 27.63 0.64 26.44
CA THR A 201 26.38 0.95 25.73
C THR A 201 26.04 -0.18 24.77
N TYR A 202 24.75 -0.43 24.53
CA TYR A 202 24.23 -1.56 23.76
C TYR A 202 23.33 -1.14 22.60
N CYS A 203 23.20 0.17 22.36
CA CYS A 203 22.24 0.73 21.39
C CYS A 203 22.92 1.29 20.13
N ASN A 204 24.18 0.90 19.89
CA ASN A 204 24.93 1.43 18.75
C ASN A 204 24.58 0.62 17.50
N ARG A 205 24.58 1.27 16.33
CA ARG A 205 24.38 0.68 15.01
C ARG A 205 25.50 1.09 14.08
N LEU A 206 25.76 0.28 13.06
CA LEU A 206 26.64 0.64 11.95
C LEU A 206 25.83 1.10 10.77
N THR A 207 26.38 2.03 10.01
CA THR A 207 25.82 2.48 8.73
C THR A 207 26.44 1.65 7.61
N LEU A 208 25.59 1.06 6.78
CA LEU A 208 25.94 0.37 5.54
C LEU A 208 25.62 1.30 4.37
N GLU A 209 26.65 1.73 3.65
CA GLU A 209 26.50 2.42 2.37
C GLU A 209 26.51 1.39 1.24
N VAL A 210 25.51 1.41 0.35
CA VAL A 210 25.35 0.46 -0.74
C VAL A 210 25.29 1.17 -2.09
N VAL A 211 26.05 0.67 -3.04
CA VAL A 211 25.92 0.97 -4.46
C VAL A 211 25.15 -0.18 -5.10
N LEU A 212 23.89 0.02 -5.40
CA LEU A 212 22.98 -1.01 -5.92
C LEU A 212 22.78 -0.84 -7.43
N ASP A 213 22.91 -1.93 -8.18
CA ASP A 213 22.37 -2.01 -9.54
C ASP A 213 20.90 -2.43 -9.48
N PRO A 214 19.95 -1.53 -9.77
CA PRO A 214 18.53 -1.81 -9.64
C PRO A 214 17.94 -2.68 -10.75
N CYS A 215 18.70 -2.97 -11.82
CA CYS A 215 18.26 -3.88 -12.89
C CYS A 215 17.98 -5.26 -12.32
N ILE A 216 18.89 -5.77 -11.52
CA ILE A 216 18.84 -7.11 -10.91
C ILE A 216 18.86 -7.10 -9.39
N ASN A 217 18.80 -5.91 -8.76
CA ASN A 217 18.96 -5.69 -7.32
C ASN A 217 20.30 -6.23 -6.77
N TYR A 218 21.38 -6.01 -7.51
CA TYR A 218 22.70 -6.52 -7.15
C TYR A 218 23.55 -5.43 -6.46
N PRO A 219 24.13 -5.68 -5.27
CA PRO A 219 24.98 -4.74 -4.58
C PRO A 219 26.39 -4.76 -5.20
N ILE A 220 26.60 -3.92 -6.20
CA ILE A 220 27.89 -3.86 -6.93
C ILE A 220 29.01 -3.35 -6.03
N GLY A 221 28.70 -2.48 -5.05
CA GLY A 221 29.64 -1.97 -4.07
C GLY A 221 28.99 -1.74 -2.71
N TYR A 222 29.79 -1.82 -1.66
CA TYR A 222 29.36 -1.43 -0.32
C TYR A 222 30.53 -1.00 0.57
N ALA A 223 30.20 -0.24 1.61
CA ALA A 223 31.13 0.08 2.70
C ALA A 223 30.37 0.12 4.04
N VAL A 224 31.07 -0.18 5.13
CA VAL A 224 30.48 -0.20 6.48
C VAL A 224 31.22 0.80 7.37
N GLY A 225 30.49 1.71 7.98
CA GLY A 225 31.04 2.74 8.89
C GLY A 225 30.18 2.96 10.12
N THR A 226 30.61 3.85 10.99
CA THR A 226 29.83 4.26 12.17
C THR A 226 28.79 5.33 11.83
N HIS A 227 29.00 6.07 10.76
CA HIS A 227 28.14 7.17 10.31
C HIS A 227 28.27 7.31 8.78
N GLU A 228 27.25 7.83 8.14
CA GLU A 228 27.30 8.25 6.75
C GLU A 228 28.25 9.46 6.59
N THR A 229 29.30 9.29 5.83
CA THR A 229 30.30 10.34 5.52
C THR A 229 30.65 10.29 4.03
N PRO A 230 31.16 11.39 3.44
CA PRO A 230 31.67 11.38 2.06
C PRO A 230 32.75 10.32 1.84
N GLU A 231 33.58 10.06 2.85
CA GLU A 231 34.63 9.03 2.79
C GLU A 231 34.04 7.63 2.69
N LEU A 232 32.96 7.34 3.45
CA LEU A 232 32.25 6.06 3.41
C LEU A 232 31.60 5.85 2.04
N ILE A 233 30.96 6.87 1.47
CA ILE A 233 30.39 6.84 0.12
C ILE A 233 31.49 6.58 -0.92
N ALA A 234 32.64 7.25 -0.76
CA ALA A 234 33.78 7.04 -1.66
C ALA A 234 34.35 5.63 -1.56
N GLU A 235 34.36 5.03 -0.38
CA GLU A 235 34.76 3.65 -0.15
C GLU A 235 33.83 2.67 -0.84
N ALA A 236 32.52 2.84 -0.70
CA ALA A 236 31.52 2.02 -1.39
C ALA A 236 31.64 2.10 -2.94
N LEU A 237 31.91 3.29 -3.48
CA LEU A 237 32.14 3.46 -4.92
C LEU A 237 33.45 2.82 -5.39
N ARG A 238 34.52 2.88 -4.59
CA ARG A 238 35.78 2.18 -4.90
C ARG A 238 35.59 0.67 -4.86
N ASP A 239 34.83 0.17 -3.92
CA ASP A 239 34.47 -1.25 -3.85
C ASP A 239 33.65 -1.66 -5.09
N ALA A 240 32.71 -0.82 -5.55
CA ALA A 240 31.96 -1.07 -6.79
C ALA A 240 32.87 -1.16 -8.01
N ALA A 241 33.83 -0.24 -8.13
CA ALA A 241 34.80 -0.27 -9.24
C ALA A 241 35.63 -1.55 -9.21
N LYS A 242 36.20 -1.87 -8.04
CA LYS A 242 37.04 -3.08 -7.85
C LYS A 242 36.24 -4.36 -8.11
N HIS A 243 35.03 -4.44 -7.56
CA HIS A 243 34.17 -5.62 -7.77
C HIS A 243 33.74 -5.78 -9.23
N SER A 244 33.52 -4.69 -9.97
CA SER A 244 33.27 -4.76 -11.41
C SER A 244 34.49 -5.30 -12.19
N GLU A 245 35.70 -4.92 -11.76
CA GLU A 245 36.95 -5.47 -12.34
C GLU A 245 37.11 -6.96 -12.03
N GLU A 246 36.77 -7.40 -10.82
CA GLU A 246 36.79 -8.81 -10.44
C GLU A 246 35.81 -9.64 -11.28
N LEU A 247 34.60 -9.10 -11.55
CA LEU A 247 33.59 -9.81 -12.35
C LEU A 247 33.85 -9.82 -13.85
N PHE A 248 34.38 -8.74 -14.41
CA PHE A 248 34.43 -8.51 -15.84
C PHE A 248 35.86 -8.31 -16.41
N GLY A 249 36.87 -8.32 -15.56
CA GLY A 249 38.25 -8.06 -15.94
C GLY A 249 38.57 -6.61 -16.31
N VAL A 250 37.62 -5.70 -16.10
CA VAL A 250 37.76 -4.27 -16.38
C VAL A 250 36.85 -3.47 -15.40
N MET A 251 37.35 -2.33 -14.95
CA MET A 251 36.52 -1.40 -14.16
C MET A 251 35.43 -0.82 -15.05
N LEU A 252 34.19 -1.08 -14.66
CA LEU A 252 33.01 -0.57 -15.34
C LEU A 252 32.42 0.61 -14.54
N ARG A 253 31.76 1.50 -15.25
CA ARG A 253 31.05 2.67 -14.68
C ARG A 253 29.59 2.65 -15.11
N ALA A 254 28.73 3.27 -14.30
CA ALA A 254 27.33 3.38 -14.62
C ALA A 254 27.08 4.46 -15.69
N ASN A 255 26.05 4.28 -16.53
CA ASN A 255 25.58 5.37 -17.36
C ASN A 255 24.94 6.49 -16.50
N GLN A 256 24.21 6.12 -15.42
CA GLN A 256 23.59 7.08 -14.53
C GLN A 256 23.82 6.69 -13.07
N ILE A 257 24.15 7.69 -12.23
CA ILE A 257 24.20 7.53 -10.77
C ILE A 257 23.05 8.31 -10.15
N GLN A 258 22.29 7.66 -9.28
CA GLN A 258 21.31 8.28 -8.40
C GLN A 258 21.83 8.26 -6.96
N CYS A 259 21.97 9.44 -6.36
CA CYS A 259 22.42 9.60 -4.97
C CYS A 259 21.52 10.58 -4.22
N ASP A 260 21.71 10.68 -2.90
CA ASP A 260 21.09 11.74 -2.10
C ASP A 260 21.82 13.09 -2.30
N HIS A 261 21.27 14.13 -1.67
CA HIS A 261 21.88 15.47 -1.66
C HIS A 261 23.04 15.59 -0.66
N TYR A 262 23.21 14.62 0.23
CA TYR A 262 24.28 14.65 1.22
C TYR A 262 25.66 14.66 0.57
N GLY A 263 26.49 15.62 0.97
CA GLY A 263 27.87 15.73 0.48
C GLY A 263 28.03 15.91 -1.05
N ILE A 264 26.97 16.15 -1.81
CA ILE A 264 26.96 16.11 -3.28
C ILE A 264 28.06 16.98 -3.90
N LYS A 265 28.30 18.18 -3.36
CA LYS A 265 29.33 19.10 -3.89
C LYS A 265 30.73 18.52 -3.75
N ALA A 266 31.03 17.92 -2.64
CA ALA A 266 32.33 17.26 -2.39
C ALA A 266 32.49 15.99 -3.21
N MET A 267 31.41 15.24 -3.42
CA MET A 267 31.41 13.96 -4.09
C MET A 267 31.23 14.04 -5.62
N THR A 268 30.80 15.19 -6.16
CA THR A 268 30.59 15.37 -7.62
C THR A 268 31.78 14.93 -8.47
N PRO A 269 33.05 15.24 -8.13
CA PRO A 269 34.17 14.77 -8.93
C PRO A 269 34.25 13.25 -9.03
N LEU A 270 34.02 12.54 -7.91
CA LEU A 270 34.02 11.07 -7.87
C LEU A 270 32.82 10.49 -8.63
N TYR A 271 31.64 11.05 -8.45
CA TYR A 271 30.46 10.62 -9.19
C TYR A 271 30.64 10.76 -10.72
N ASN A 272 31.28 11.82 -11.18
CA ASN A 272 31.56 12.02 -12.61
C ASN A 272 32.60 11.02 -13.18
N VAL A 273 33.47 10.49 -12.33
CA VAL A 273 34.37 9.40 -12.71
C VAL A 273 33.63 8.08 -12.83
N MET A 274 32.69 7.83 -11.88
CA MET A 274 31.98 6.56 -11.74
C MET A 274 30.70 6.47 -12.57
N GLY A 275 30.22 7.58 -13.13
CA GLY A 275 29.01 7.62 -13.95
C GLY A 275 29.02 8.76 -14.96
N ASP A 276 28.29 8.58 -16.08
CA ASP A 276 28.17 9.61 -17.12
C ASP A 276 27.17 10.70 -16.74
N LYS A 277 26.15 10.36 -15.96
CA LYS A 277 25.09 11.29 -15.55
C LYS A 277 24.79 11.16 -14.06
N LEU A 278 24.86 12.30 -13.36
CA LEU A 278 24.44 12.38 -11.95
C LEU A 278 22.99 12.88 -11.85
N THR A 279 22.17 12.16 -11.09
CA THR A 279 20.77 12.49 -10.87
C THR A 279 20.45 12.46 -9.36
N PRO A 280 20.52 13.61 -8.66
CA PRO A 280 20.17 13.65 -7.25
C PRO A 280 18.69 13.31 -7.02
N ALA A 281 18.41 12.52 -5.99
CA ALA A 281 17.06 12.23 -5.59
C ALA A 281 16.40 13.50 -5.02
N ARG A 282 15.13 13.75 -5.34
CA ARG A 282 14.40 14.89 -4.75
C ARG A 282 14.25 14.68 -3.25
N VAL A 283 14.55 15.72 -2.48
CA VAL A 283 14.36 15.75 -1.01
C VAL A 283 12.92 15.37 -0.65
N LYS A 284 12.74 14.53 0.35
CA LYS A 284 11.44 14.02 0.85
C LYS A 284 10.65 13.19 -0.17
N ASN A 285 11.31 12.58 -1.16
CA ASN A 285 10.69 11.65 -2.08
C ASN A 285 11.33 10.26 -1.97
N ALA A 286 11.14 9.62 -0.83
CA ALA A 286 11.61 8.27 -0.54
C ALA A 286 11.21 7.25 -1.62
N LYS A 287 10.00 7.36 -2.18
CA LYS A 287 9.52 6.49 -3.27
C LYS A 287 10.35 6.57 -4.56
N ALA A 288 11.19 7.58 -4.71
CA ALA A 288 12.09 7.70 -5.87
C ALA A 288 13.38 6.89 -5.71
N LYS A 289 13.72 6.45 -4.49
CA LYS A 289 14.92 5.68 -4.20
C LYS A 289 14.60 4.19 -4.31
N VAL A 290 15.21 3.53 -5.27
CA VAL A 290 15.01 2.08 -5.52
C VAL A 290 15.74 1.24 -4.46
N VAL A 291 16.75 1.80 -3.80
CA VAL A 291 17.55 1.12 -2.79
C VAL A 291 16.82 0.92 -1.45
N GLU A 292 15.85 1.78 -1.07
CA GLU A 292 15.13 1.63 0.20
C GLU A 292 14.36 0.29 0.34
N PRO A 293 13.64 -0.21 -0.69
CA PRO A 293 13.07 -1.55 -0.66
C PRO A 293 14.11 -2.67 -0.48
N TYR A 294 15.34 -2.47 -1.00
CA TYR A 294 16.43 -3.41 -0.83
C TYR A 294 16.89 -3.49 0.63
N PHE A 295 17.02 -2.35 1.33
CA PHE A 295 17.31 -2.35 2.76
C PHE A 295 16.22 -3.05 3.58
N GLY A 296 14.94 -2.82 3.24
CA GLY A 296 13.83 -3.54 3.84
C GLY A 296 13.91 -5.06 3.63
N TYR A 297 14.36 -5.49 2.47
CA TYR A 297 14.61 -6.90 2.16
C TYR A 297 15.76 -7.47 3.00
N LEU A 298 16.92 -6.79 3.06
CA LEU A 298 18.06 -7.21 3.89
C LEU A 298 17.67 -7.33 5.37
N ASN A 299 16.93 -6.34 5.89
CA ASN A 299 16.47 -6.34 7.27
C ASN A 299 15.57 -7.54 7.56
N LYS A 300 14.58 -7.80 6.70
CA LYS A 300 13.62 -8.89 6.85
C LYS A 300 14.26 -10.26 6.69
N THR A 301 15.15 -10.41 5.71
CA THR A 301 15.68 -11.72 5.31
C THR A 301 16.86 -12.15 6.16
N TYR A 302 17.75 -11.21 6.53
CA TYR A 302 19.01 -11.53 7.20
C TYR A 302 19.09 -10.96 8.61
N CYS A 303 18.88 -9.65 8.80
CA CYS A 303 19.09 -9.04 10.11
C CYS A 303 18.19 -9.63 11.18
N LYS A 304 16.94 -9.94 10.84
CA LYS A 304 15.95 -10.54 11.73
C LYS A 304 16.38 -11.92 12.29
N MET A 305 17.37 -12.57 11.69
CA MET A 305 17.88 -13.87 12.15
C MET A 305 18.90 -13.73 13.29
N PHE A 306 19.42 -12.53 13.55
CA PHE A 306 20.42 -12.30 14.59
C PHE A 306 19.78 -11.89 15.92
N ASN A 307 20.37 -12.35 17.03
CA ASN A 307 19.88 -12.06 18.39
C ASN A 307 19.98 -10.57 18.78
N ASN A 308 20.81 -9.81 18.09
CA ASN A 308 21.01 -8.37 18.28
C ASN A 308 20.19 -7.50 17.33
N TRP A 309 19.17 -8.07 16.67
CA TRP A 309 18.26 -7.32 15.79
C TRP A 309 17.35 -6.38 16.58
N SER A 310 17.26 -5.11 16.18
CA SER A 310 16.53 -4.05 16.87
C SER A 310 15.14 -3.73 16.32
N GLY A 311 14.67 -4.43 15.29
CA GLY A 311 13.36 -4.19 14.68
C GLY A 311 13.40 -3.35 13.41
N PHE A 312 12.22 -2.88 12.95
CA PHE A 312 12.06 -2.04 11.77
C PHE A 312 11.88 -0.56 12.15
N GLY A 313 12.81 -0.01 12.91
CA GLY A 313 12.71 1.37 13.35
C GLY A 313 11.57 1.60 14.36
N ILE A 314 11.04 2.82 14.44
CA ILE A 314 9.95 3.17 15.38
C ILE A 314 8.62 2.79 14.75
N THR A 315 7.97 1.75 15.27
CA THR A 315 6.65 1.30 14.84
C THR A 315 5.88 0.71 16.01
N THR A 316 4.56 0.82 15.97
CA THR A 316 3.65 0.19 16.94
C THR A 316 3.23 -1.22 16.53
N ASP A 317 3.66 -1.70 15.36
CA ASP A 317 3.35 -3.05 14.86
C ASP A 317 4.24 -4.09 15.58
N PRO A 318 3.68 -4.94 16.46
CA PRO A 318 4.46 -5.93 17.21
C PRO A 318 5.20 -6.94 16.31
N SER A 319 4.70 -7.19 15.09
CA SER A 319 5.34 -8.12 14.15
C SER A 319 6.66 -7.60 13.59
N LYS A 320 6.91 -6.30 13.71
CA LYS A 320 8.09 -5.59 13.23
C LYS A 320 9.09 -5.26 14.33
N GLN A 321 8.84 -5.71 15.54
CA GLN A 321 9.71 -5.47 16.69
C GLN A 321 10.14 -6.80 17.32
N PRO A 322 11.36 -6.90 17.85
CA PRO A 322 11.76 -8.02 18.71
C PRO A 322 11.02 -7.94 20.04
N ASN A 323 10.98 -9.07 20.76
CA ASN A 323 10.58 -9.07 22.14
C ASN A 323 11.60 -8.25 22.97
N SER A 324 11.18 -7.10 23.52
CA SER A 324 12.05 -6.15 24.22
C SER A 324 12.67 -6.75 25.49
N GLU A 325 11.95 -7.64 26.19
CA GLU A 325 12.46 -8.30 27.41
C GLU A 325 13.58 -9.28 27.04
N ALA A 326 13.37 -10.10 26.01
CA ALA A 326 14.39 -11.02 25.52
C ALA A 326 15.62 -10.28 24.99
N LEU A 327 15.42 -9.19 24.24
CA LEU A 327 16.51 -8.35 23.73
C LEU A 327 17.34 -7.76 24.88
N ASN A 328 16.68 -7.27 25.95
CA ASN A 328 17.34 -6.75 27.13
C ASN A 328 18.12 -7.82 27.90
N MET A 329 17.61 -9.04 28.01
CA MET A 329 18.34 -10.15 28.64
C MET A 329 19.58 -10.54 27.83
N LEU A 330 19.51 -10.50 26.51
CA LEU A 330 20.60 -10.88 25.60
C LEU A 330 21.63 -9.78 25.36
N ARG A 331 21.38 -8.53 25.78
CA ARG A 331 22.23 -7.38 25.45
C ARG A 331 23.73 -7.54 25.80
N HIS A 332 24.05 -8.27 26.87
CA HIS A 332 25.43 -8.52 27.29
C HIS A 332 26.18 -9.52 26.38
N SER A 333 25.44 -10.26 25.55
CA SER A 333 25.98 -11.16 24.52
C SER A 333 26.04 -10.54 23.13
N PHE A 334 25.65 -9.27 22.98
CA PHE A 334 25.76 -8.62 21.69
C PHE A 334 27.21 -8.55 21.23
N PRO A 335 27.47 -8.71 19.94
CA PRO A 335 28.83 -8.54 19.43
C PRO A 335 29.30 -7.09 19.61
N ASP A 336 30.58 -6.89 19.57
CA ASP A 336 31.21 -5.58 19.46
C ASP A 336 31.08 -5.03 18.04
N GLU A 337 31.61 -3.84 17.77
CA GLU A 337 31.61 -3.22 16.44
C GLU A 337 32.18 -4.14 15.37
N THR A 338 33.32 -4.79 15.67
CA THR A 338 33.98 -5.72 14.73
C THR A 338 33.08 -6.93 14.42
N GLY A 339 32.37 -7.44 15.42
CA GLY A 339 31.45 -8.55 15.27
C GLY A 339 30.26 -8.21 14.39
N VAL A 340 29.65 -7.03 14.58
CA VAL A 340 28.53 -6.58 13.71
C VAL A 340 29.02 -6.28 12.29
N ARG A 341 30.24 -5.69 12.14
CA ARG A 341 30.85 -5.51 10.81
C ARG A 341 30.95 -6.83 10.05
N LYS A 342 31.42 -7.90 10.72
CA LYS A 342 31.48 -9.26 10.13
C LYS A 342 30.09 -9.82 9.81
N GLN A 343 29.07 -9.52 10.63
CA GLN A 343 27.68 -9.93 10.29
C GLN A 343 27.20 -9.26 8.99
N ILE A 344 27.45 -7.95 8.85
CA ILE A 344 27.09 -7.19 7.65
C ILE A 344 27.88 -7.69 6.43
N ASP A 345 29.19 -7.85 6.55
CA ASP A 345 30.04 -8.37 5.47
C ASP A 345 29.56 -9.74 4.99
N ARG A 346 29.17 -10.63 5.90
CA ARG A 346 28.62 -11.93 5.55
C ARG A 346 27.29 -11.83 4.79
N ILE A 347 26.41 -10.92 5.20
CA ILE A 347 25.16 -10.64 4.47
C ILE A 347 25.47 -10.18 3.06
N MET A 348 26.37 -9.21 2.90
CA MET A 348 26.73 -8.65 1.60
C MET A 348 27.44 -9.67 0.71
N GLN A 349 28.23 -10.58 1.26
CA GLN A 349 28.84 -11.68 0.52
C GLN A 349 27.81 -12.72 0.04
N MET A 350 26.71 -12.91 0.77
CA MET A 350 25.62 -13.79 0.32
C MET A 350 24.75 -13.16 -0.77
N GLU A 351 24.74 -11.84 -0.84
CA GLU A 351 23.98 -11.08 -1.85
C GLU A 351 24.77 -10.90 -3.16
N ARG A 352 26.09 -11.05 -3.12
CA ARG A 352 27.01 -11.10 -4.28
C ARG A 352 27.20 -12.53 -4.78
#